data_02477dddedc233b09c05a8ffcf3937bf
#
_entry.id   02477dddedc233b09c05a8ffcf3937bf
#
_cell.length_a   1.000
_cell.length_b   1.000
_cell.length_c   1.000
_cell.angle_alpha   90.00
_cell.angle_beta   90.00
_cell.angle_gamma   90.00
#
_symmetry.space_group_name_H-M   'P 1'
#
loop_
_entity.id
_entity.type
_entity.pdbx_description
1 polymer ?
#
loop_
_entity_poly.entity_id
_entity_poly.type
_entity_poly.pdbx_seq_one_letter_code
_entity_poly.pdbx_strand_id
1 'polypeptide(L)'
;MVSWFDDAQDEDDEFIEAAKAIRLLALDVDGVLTDGTIYIAADGECFKGFNAKDGMGISYALRNGIEVCIITGRTSEIVRRRAAELGITCVREGVRDKAAALAQIAEDYKLELGEIAYIGDDLNDLAPMNICSLSFAPADAADPVLGFCDCVLMHDG
;
A
#
# COMPACT_ATOMS: atom_id res chain seq x y z
N MET A 1 -36.14 12.41 -14.63
CA MET A 1 -35.66 12.77 -13.27
C MET A 1 -34.57 11.74 -12.96
N VAL A 2 -33.31 12.12 -13.17
CA VAL A 2 -32.16 11.21 -12.90
C VAL A 2 -32.01 11.19 -11.40
N SER A 3 -32.08 10.00 -10.80
CA SER A 3 -31.96 9.80 -9.35
C SER A 3 -30.47 9.82 -8.99
N TRP A 4 -30.01 10.87 -8.39
CA TRP A 4 -28.65 11.02 -7.84
C TRP A 4 -28.31 9.99 -6.73
N PHE A 5 -29.31 9.26 -6.24
CA PHE A 5 -29.17 8.25 -5.20
C PHE A 5 -28.83 6.85 -5.77
N ASP A 6 -29.20 6.59 -7.03
CA ASP A 6 -28.92 5.29 -7.67
C ASP A 6 -27.42 5.22 -8.06
N ASP A 7 -26.81 6.32 -8.53
CA ASP A 7 -25.41 6.34 -8.96
C ASP A 7 -24.45 6.13 -7.77
N ALA A 8 -24.73 6.70 -6.59
CA ALA A 8 -23.89 6.53 -5.40
C ALA A 8 -23.95 5.09 -4.82
N GLN A 9 -25.08 4.41 -4.95
CA GLN A 9 -25.24 3.04 -4.47
C GLN A 9 -24.53 2.04 -5.38
N ASP A 10 -24.52 2.30 -6.68
CA ASP A 10 -23.82 1.49 -7.67
C ASP A 10 -22.28 1.61 -7.49
N GLU A 11 -21.74 2.82 -7.20
CA GLU A 11 -20.31 3.03 -6.92
C GLU A 11 -19.86 2.31 -5.62
N ASP A 12 -20.68 2.38 -4.55
CA ASP A 12 -20.40 1.67 -3.30
C ASP A 12 -20.41 0.15 -3.50
N ASP A 13 -21.32 -0.39 -4.31
CA ASP A 13 -21.40 -1.82 -4.61
C ASP A 13 -20.19 -2.27 -5.45
N GLU A 14 -19.72 -1.49 -6.42
CA GLU A 14 -18.53 -1.79 -7.23
C GLU A 14 -17.25 -1.80 -6.37
N PHE A 15 -17.07 -0.81 -5.49
CA PHE A 15 -15.97 -0.77 -4.55
C PHE A 15 -15.95 -1.98 -3.62
N ILE A 16 -17.11 -2.37 -3.08
CA ILE A 16 -17.24 -3.55 -2.20
C ILE A 16 -16.89 -4.84 -2.95
N GLU A 17 -17.33 -5.02 -4.19
CA GLU A 17 -17.00 -6.20 -4.98
C GLU A 17 -15.50 -6.24 -5.33
N ALA A 18 -14.91 -5.10 -5.70
CA ALA A 18 -13.47 -5.00 -5.89
C ALA A 18 -12.70 -5.36 -4.60
N ALA A 19 -13.13 -4.84 -3.45
CA ALA A 19 -12.51 -5.13 -2.15
C ALA A 19 -12.58 -6.63 -1.79
N LYS A 20 -13.67 -7.31 -2.12
CA LYS A 20 -13.81 -8.77 -1.90
C LYS A 20 -12.88 -9.60 -2.79
N ALA A 21 -12.51 -9.07 -3.96
CA ALA A 21 -11.61 -9.74 -4.90
C ALA A 21 -10.13 -9.62 -4.50
N ILE A 22 -9.77 -8.73 -3.56
CA ILE A 22 -8.39 -8.48 -3.18
C ILE A 22 -7.76 -9.72 -2.52
N ARG A 23 -6.62 -10.11 -3.05
CA ARG A 23 -5.78 -11.22 -2.62
C ARG A 23 -4.39 -10.78 -2.15
N LEU A 24 -3.95 -9.59 -2.57
CA LEU A 24 -2.66 -9.03 -2.21
C LEU A 24 -2.79 -7.55 -1.87
N LEU A 25 -2.18 -7.15 -0.75
CA LEU A 25 -2.02 -5.77 -0.34
C LEU A 25 -0.55 -5.35 -0.50
N ALA A 26 -0.29 -4.43 -1.40
CA ALA A 26 1.02 -3.84 -1.59
C ALA A 26 1.12 -2.51 -0.84
N LEU A 27 2.22 -2.31 -0.10
CA LEU A 27 2.44 -1.16 0.77
C LEU A 27 3.75 -0.45 0.41
N ASP A 28 3.74 0.88 0.33
CA ASP A 28 4.96 1.65 0.53
C ASP A 28 5.34 1.66 2.03
N VAL A 29 6.46 2.26 2.37
CA VAL A 29 6.96 2.31 3.75
C VAL A 29 6.96 3.72 4.30
N ASP A 30 7.75 4.61 3.68
CA ASP A 30 7.96 5.97 4.19
C ASP A 30 6.73 6.82 3.87
N GLY A 31 5.98 7.24 4.88
CA GLY A 31 4.70 7.94 4.75
C GLY A 31 3.46 7.04 4.69
N VAL A 32 3.62 5.70 4.75
CA VAL A 32 2.51 4.73 4.82
C VAL A 32 2.59 3.90 6.10
N LEU A 33 3.71 3.21 6.32
CA LEU A 33 3.98 2.43 7.54
C LEU A 33 4.76 3.23 8.59
N THR A 34 5.18 4.44 8.24
CA THR A 34 5.88 5.42 9.09
C THR A 34 5.31 6.81 8.82
N ASP A 35 5.63 7.76 9.67
CA ASP A 35 5.28 9.18 9.50
C ASP A 35 6.03 9.92 8.37
N GLY A 36 6.72 9.21 7.48
CA GLY A 36 7.52 9.77 6.39
C GLY A 36 8.83 10.43 6.83
N THR A 37 9.10 10.56 8.13
CA THR A 37 10.33 11.19 8.64
C THR A 37 11.53 10.29 8.45
N ILE A 38 12.60 10.83 7.84
CA ILE A 38 13.84 10.11 7.61
C ILE A 38 14.86 10.50 8.69
N TYR A 39 15.21 9.56 9.55
CA TYR A 39 16.21 9.73 10.62
C TYR A 39 17.58 9.22 10.16
N ILE A 40 18.53 10.15 9.93
CA ILE A 40 19.86 9.84 9.39
C ILE A 40 20.93 10.22 10.41
N ALA A 41 21.80 9.28 10.76
CA ALA A 41 23.03 9.48 11.51
C ALA A 41 24.24 9.49 10.56
N ALA A 42 25.44 9.74 11.10
CA ALA A 42 26.67 9.84 10.30
C ALA A 42 27.02 8.52 9.59
N ASP A 43 26.56 7.39 10.09
CA ASP A 43 26.81 6.03 9.60
C ASP A 43 25.63 5.47 8.78
N GLY A 44 24.56 6.24 8.61
CA GLY A 44 23.41 5.86 7.77
C GLY A 44 22.06 6.04 8.44
N GLU A 45 21.09 5.22 8.06
CA GLU A 45 19.75 5.23 8.63
C GLU A 45 19.76 4.87 10.12
N CYS A 46 19.17 5.72 10.96
CA CYS A 46 19.26 5.62 12.41
C CYS A 46 18.16 4.71 12.98
N PHE A 47 16.90 5.03 12.71
CA PHE A 47 15.71 4.25 13.10
C PHE A 47 14.51 4.63 12.23
N LYS A 48 13.44 3.82 12.31
CA LYS A 48 12.10 4.11 11.78
C LYS A 48 11.07 3.82 12.88
N GLY A 49 10.08 4.70 13.00
CA GLY A 49 8.92 4.47 13.85
C GLY A 49 7.87 3.66 13.09
N PHE A 50 7.47 2.51 13.61
CA PHE A 50 6.35 1.74 13.08
C PHE A 50 5.20 1.71 14.07
N ASN A 51 3.97 1.86 13.58
CA ASN A 51 2.79 1.78 14.42
C ASN A 51 2.45 0.30 14.73
N ALA A 52 2.17 0.02 16.00
CA ALA A 52 1.78 -1.33 16.43
C ALA A 52 0.41 -1.76 15.88
N LYS A 53 -0.50 -0.79 15.61
CA LYS A 53 -1.83 -1.08 15.05
C LYS A 53 -1.73 -1.56 13.62
N ASP A 54 -0.84 -0.96 12.80
CA ASP A 54 -0.59 -1.41 11.42
C ASP A 54 -0.03 -2.82 11.40
N GLY A 55 0.91 -3.12 12.32
CA GLY A 55 1.41 -4.48 12.50
C GLY A 55 0.31 -5.50 12.83
N MET A 56 -0.69 -5.09 13.62
CA MET A 56 -1.84 -5.93 13.90
C MET A 56 -2.72 -6.11 12.65
N GLY A 57 -2.99 -5.02 11.90
CA GLY A 57 -3.75 -5.06 10.64
C GLY A 57 -3.10 -5.99 9.61
N ILE A 58 -1.80 -5.86 9.40
CA ILE A 58 -1.00 -6.74 8.54
C ILE A 58 -1.11 -8.21 8.98
N SER A 59 -0.98 -8.47 10.29
CA SER A 59 -1.13 -9.82 10.82
C SER A 59 -2.52 -10.40 10.59
N TYR A 60 -3.57 -9.58 10.66
CA TYR A 60 -4.93 -10.01 10.33
C TYR A 60 -5.10 -10.29 8.84
N ALA A 61 -4.56 -9.46 7.96
CA ALA A 61 -4.60 -9.68 6.51
C ALA A 61 -3.97 -11.03 6.15
N LEU A 62 -2.75 -11.27 6.61
CA LEU A 62 -2.01 -12.54 6.35
C LEU A 62 -2.77 -13.77 6.88
N ARG A 63 -3.34 -13.70 8.09
CA ARG A 63 -4.12 -14.81 8.70
C ARG A 63 -5.41 -15.11 7.93
N ASN A 64 -5.95 -14.14 7.22
CA ASN A 64 -7.15 -14.31 6.41
C ASN A 64 -6.87 -14.59 4.93
N GLY A 65 -5.61 -14.90 4.59
CA GLY A 65 -5.22 -15.32 3.26
C GLY A 65 -5.01 -14.18 2.27
N ILE A 66 -4.88 -12.94 2.76
CA ILE A 66 -4.44 -11.80 1.95
C ILE A 66 -2.92 -11.72 2.08
N GLU A 67 -2.22 -11.85 0.98
CA GLU A 67 -0.76 -11.65 0.93
C GLU A 67 -0.43 -10.17 1.16
N VAL A 68 0.71 -9.91 1.82
CA VAL A 68 1.19 -8.54 2.02
C VAL A 68 2.58 -8.41 1.42
N CYS A 69 2.78 -7.38 0.62
CA CYS A 69 4.05 -7.06 -0.02
C CYS A 69 4.48 -5.63 0.28
N ILE A 70 5.76 -5.42 0.54
CA ILE A 70 6.37 -4.10 0.66
C ILE A 70 7.08 -3.75 -0.66
N ILE A 71 6.83 -2.53 -1.17
CA ILE A 71 7.50 -1.97 -2.35
C ILE A 71 8.01 -0.58 -1.98
N THR A 72 9.32 -0.45 -1.74
CA THR A 72 9.93 0.81 -1.30
C THR A 72 11.10 1.24 -2.18
N GLY A 73 11.25 2.54 -2.37
CA GLY A 73 12.37 3.13 -3.10
C GLY A 73 13.71 3.08 -2.35
N ARG A 74 13.69 2.87 -1.06
CA ARG A 74 14.89 2.83 -0.20
C ARG A 74 15.27 1.40 0.13
N THR A 75 16.54 1.20 0.49
CA THR A 75 17.04 -0.07 1.05
C THR A 75 17.26 0.14 2.56
N SER A 76 16.65 -0.71 3.39
CA SER A 76 16.66 -0.54 4.84
C SER A 76 16.67 -1.88 5.57
N GLU A 77 17.70 -2.12 6.37
CA GLU A 77 17.76 -3.29 7.25
C GLU A 77 16.64 -3.27 8.31
N ILE A 78 16.19 -2.07 8.71
CA ILE A 78 15.13 -1.88 9.67
C ILE A 78 13.80 -2.35 9.09
N VAL A 79 13.54 -2.03 7.80
CA VAL A 79 12.34 -2.49 7.07
C VAL A 79 12.34 -4.01 6.93
N ARG A 80 13.47 -4.60 6.51
CA ARG A 80 13.60 -6.07 6.41
C ARG A 80 13.31 -6.77 7.73
N ARG A 81 13.87 -6.23 8.82
CA ARG A 81 13.64 -6.76 10.16
C ARG A 81 12.18 -6.68 10.58
N ARG A 82 11.53 -5.52 10.33
CA ARG A 82 10.11 -5.34 10.65
C ARG A 82 9.21 -6.24 9.80
N ALA A 83 9.48 -6.36 8.52
CA ALA A 83 8.76 -7.27 7.62
C ALA A 83 8.86 -8.73 8.10
N ALA A 84 10.06 -9.19 8.45
CA ALA A 84 10.27 -10.55 8.97
C ALA A 84 9.52 -10.80 10.30
N GLU A 85 9.50 -9.82 11.21
CA GLU A 85 8.75 -9.88 12.47
C GLU A 85 7.24 -10.05 12.24
N LEU A 86 6.70 -9.36 11.22
CA LEU A 86 5.29 -9.41 10.86
C LEU A 86 4.91 -10.62 9.98
N GLY A 87 5.90 -11.38 9.50
CA GLY A 87 5.70 -12.51 8.60
C GLY A 87 5.52 -12.12 7.13
N ILE A 88 5.87 -10.88 6.75
CA ILE A 88 5.86 -10.44 5.35
C ILE A 88 7.07 -11.04 4.65
N THR A 89 6.83 -11.85 3.62
CA THR A 89 7.88 -12.53 2.85
C THR A 89 8.23 -11.81 1.55
N CYS A 90 7.33 -10.98 1.05
CA CYS A 90 7.52 -10.20 -0.17
C CYS A 90 8.00 -8.79 0.18
N VAL A 91 9.28 -8.51 -0.03
CA VAL A 91 9.87 -7.18 0.17
C VAL A 91 10.70 -6.81 -1.05
N ARG A 92 10.31 -5.75 -1.73
CA ARG A 92 11.02 -5.17 -2.88
C ARG A 92 11.59 -3.81 -2.46
N GLU A 93 12.90 -3.74 -2.33
CA GLU A 93 13.62 -2.56 -1.89
C GLU A 93 14.45 -1.93 -3.02
N GLY A 94 14.76 -0.65 -2.90
CA GLY A 94 15.54 0.09 -3.92
C GLY A 94 14.81 0.21 -5.25
N VAL A 95 13.48 0.10 -5.23
CA VAL A 95 12.64 0.08 -6.42
C VAL A 95 12.49 1.50 -6.99
N ARG A 96 12.87 1.69 -8.26
CA ARG A 96 12.67 2.95 -8.98
C ARG A 96 11.35 2.97 -9.75
N ASP A 97 10.97 1.82 -10.30
CA ASP A 97 9.71 1.63 -11.05
C ASP A 97 8.80 0.71 -10.25
N LYS A 98 7.97 1.33 -9.40
CA LYS A 98 7.05 0.60 -8.51
C LYS A 98 5.94 -0.11 -9.29
N ALA A 99 5.53 0.41 -10.45
CA ALA A 99 4.53 -0.24 -11.30
C ALA A 99 5.07 -1.53 -11.91
N ALA A 100 6.30 -1.50 -12.45
CA ALA A 100 6.96 -2.70 -12.96
C ALA A 100 7.18 -3.74 -11.84
N ALA A 101 7.54 -3.30 -10.63
CA ALA A 101 7.68 -4.18 -9.49
C ALA A 101 6.36 -4.82 -9.08
N LEU A 102 5.25 -4.06 -9.08
CA LEU A 102 3.92 -4.57 -8.77
C LEU A 102 3.45 -5.59 -9.79
N ALA A 103 3.65 -5.32 -11.09
CA ALA A 103 3.34 -6.26 -12.17
C ALA A 103 4.13 -7.59 -12.02
N GLN A 104 5.42 -7.50 -11.70
CA GLN A 104 6.22 -8.71 -11.44
C GLN A 104 5.74 -9.48 -10.22
N ILE A 105 5.31 -8.81 -9.15
CA ILE A 105 4.72 -9.46 -7.98
C ILE A 105 3.41 -10.17 -8.34
N ALA A 106 2.56 -9.55 -9.16
CA ALA A 106 1.34 -10.18 -9.67
C ALA A 106 1.66 -11.50 -10.39
N GLU A 107 2.66 -11.50 -11.28
CA GLU A 107 3.12 -12.70 -11.96
C GLU A 107 3.66 -13.77 -10.99
N ASP A 108 4.52 -13.38 -10.04
CA ASP A 108 5.13 -14.27 -9.05
C ASP A 108 4.07 -14.99 -8.20
N TYR A 109 2.99 -14.27 -7.83
CA TYR A 109 1.88 -14.78 -7.05
C TYR A 109 0.74 -15.37 -7.88
N LYS A 110 0.83 -15.29 -9.21
CA LYS A 110 -0.21 -15.74 -10.16
C LYS A 110 -1.55 -15.05 -9.90
N LEU A 111 -1.51 -13.76 -9.71
CA LEU A 111 -2.65 -12.89 -9.50
C LEU A 111 -2.84 -11.98 -10.72
N GLU A 112 -4.09 -11.61 -10.96
CA GLU A 112 -4.40 -10.49 -11.85
C GLU A 112 -4.21 -9.16 -11.10
N LEU A 113 -3.92 -8.07 -11.83
CA LEU A 113 -3.82 -6.74 -11.21
C LEU A 113 -5.14 -6.30 -10.54
N GLY A 114 -6.27 -6.83 -11.01
CA GLY A 114 -7.59 -6.67 -10.42
C GLY A 114 -7.78 -7.32 -9.04
N GLU A 115 -6.82 -8.12 -8.56
CA GLU A 115 -6.84 -8.76 -7.25
C GLU A 115 -5.86 -8.11 -6.25
N ILE A 116 -5.31 -6.94 -6.62
CA ILE A 116 -4.28 -6.23 -5.84
C ILE A 116 -4.80 -4.87 -5.38
N ALA A 117 -4.62 -4.57 -4.09
CA ALA A 117 -4.75 -3.24 -3.53
C ALA A 117 -3.36 -2.63 -3.27
N TYR A 118 -3.25 -1.32 -3.40
CA TYR A 118 -2.02 -0.57 -3.16
C TYR A 118 -2.23 0.59 -2.20
N ILE A 119 -1.32 0.77 -1.23
CA ILE A 119 -1.29 1.95 -0.37
C ILE A 119 0.02 2.69 -0.59
N GLY A 120 -0.07 3.98 -0.91
CA GLY A 120 1.06 4.88 -1.11
C GLY A 120 0.75 6.31 -0.74
N ASP A 121 1.77 7.16 -0.62
CA ASP A 121 1.64 8.52 -0.13
C ASP A 121 2.23 9.59 -1.05
N ASP A 122 3.13 9.24 -1.99
CA ASP A 122 3.85 10.22 -2.78
C ASP A 122 3.78 9.94 -4.28
N LEU A 123 4.29 10.85 -5.09
CA LEU A 123 4.20 10.84 -6.56
C LEU A 123 4.69 9.55 -7.23
N ASN A 124 5.67 8.88 -6.63
CA ASN A 124 6.20 7.60 -7.12
C ASN A 124 5.22 6.43 -6.95
N ASP A 125 4.12 6.63 -6.20
CA ASP A 125 3.06 5.65 -5.99
C ASP A 125 1.91 5.76 -6.99
N LEU A 126 1.79 6.87 -7.71
CA LEU A 126 0.73 7.07 -8.71
C LEU A 126 0.75 5.98 -9.80
N ALA A 127 1.94 5.56 -10.24
CA ALA A 127 2.06 4.57 -11.30
C ALA A 127 1.56 3.16 -10.87
N PRO A 128 1.94 2.58 -9.72
CA PRO A 128 1.35 1.33 -9.24
C PRO A 128 -0.13 1.47 -8.86
N MET A 129 -0.57 2.62 -8.33
CA MET A 129 -1.98 2.89 -8.05
C MET A 129 -2.84 2.85 -9.32
N ASN A 130 -2.31 3.33 -10.44
CA ASN A 130 -3.03 3.34 -11.72
C ASN A 130 -3.25 1.96 -12.33
N ILE A 131 -2.51 0.94 -11.89
CA ILE A 131 -2.60 -0.42 -12.46
C ILE A 131 -3.21 -1.45 -11.50
N CYS A 132 -3.35 -1.15 -10.22
CA CYS A 132 -4.02 -2.02 -9.25
C CYS A 132 -5.55 -1.85 -9.29
N SER A 133 -6.27 -2.71 -8.57
CA SER A 133 -7.74 -2.67 -8.50
C SER A 133 -8.24 -1.57 -7.57
N LEU A 134 -7.61 -1.44 -6.41
CA LEU A 134 -7.98 -0.44 -5.41
C LEU A 134 -6.72 0.26 -4.89
N SER A 135 -6.77 1.58 -4.84
CA SER A 135 -5.71 2.44 -4.35
C SER A 135 -6.13 3.22 -3.11
N PHE A 136 -5.26 3.28 -2.13
CA PHE A 136 -5.49 3.98 -0.87
C PHE A 136 -4.33 4.93 -0.57
N ALA A 137 -4.64 6.02 0.13
CA ALA A 137 -3.63 6.95 0.61
C ALA A 137 -3.88 7.32 2.08
N PRO A 138 -2.82 7.50 2.91
CA PRO A 138 -2.95 8.12 4.23
C PRO A 138 -3.50 9.54 4.12
N ALA A 139 -4.07 10.05 5.22
CA ALA A 139 -4.71 11.37 5.23
C ALA A 139 -3.74 12.54 4.96
N ASP A 140 -2.47 12.34 5.23
CA ASP A 140 -1.36 13.30 5.04
C ASP A 140 -0.53 13.05 3.77
N ALA A 141 -1.01 12.19 2.85
CA ALA A 141 -0.35 11.95 1.57
C ALA A 141 -0.26 13.23 0.71
N ALA A 142 0.62 13.23 -0.28
CA ALA A 142 0.77 14.35 -1.20
C ALA A 142 -0.53 14.66 -1.96
N ASP A 143 -0.86 15.96 -2.12
CA ASP A 143 -2.09 16.41 -2.78
C ASP A 143 -2.42 15.68 -4.10
N PRO A 144 -1.45 15.42 -5.02
CA PRO A 144 -1.75 14.68 -6.24
C PRO A 144 -2.19 13.23 -5.99
N VAL A 145 -1.71 12.60 -4.91
CA VAL A 145 -2.07 11.23 -4.52
C VAL A 145 -3.46 11.22 -3.90
N LEU A 146 -3.77 12.18 -3.02
CA LEU A 146 -5.10 12.36 -2.42
C LEU A 146 -6.18 12.60 -3.49
N GLY A 147 -5.83 13.30 -4.57
CA GLY A 147 -6.74 13.55 -5.69
C GLY A 147 -6.86 12.40 -6.70
N PHE A 148 -6.04 11.36 -6.56
CA PHE A 148 -5.95 10.24 -7.50
C PHE A 148 -6.47 8.92 -6.93
N CYS A 149 -6.20 8.64 -5.65
CA CYS A 149 -6.54 7.36 -5.02
C CYS A 149 -8.06 7.15 -4.92
N ASP A 150 -8.50 5.89 -4.90
CA ASP A 150 -9.91 5.52 -4.76
C ASP A 150 -10.44 5.83 -3.35
N CYS A 151 -9.57 5.73 -2.33
CA CYS A 151 -9.98 5.99 -0.96
C CYS A 151 -8.86 6.63 -0.13
N VAL A 152 -9.16 7.77 0.50
CA VAL A 152 -8.29 8.39 1.49
C VAL A 152 -8.61 7.81 2.87
N LEU A 153 -7.57 7.31 3.55
CA LEU A 153 -7.69 6.74 4.89
C LEU A 153 -7.94 7.84 5.94
N MET A 154 -8.50 7.47 7.08
CA MET A 154 -8.85 8.42 8.15
C MET A 154 -7.65 8.86 9.00
N HIS A 155 -6.50 8.20 8.86
CA HIS A 155 -5.30 8.43 9.66
C HIS A 155 -4.11 8.73 8.78
N ASP A 156 -3.16 9.46 9.36
CA ASP A 156 -1.84 9.71 8.78
C ASP A 156 -1.02 8.42 8.72
N GLY A 157 0.04 8.45 7.88
CA GLY A 157 0.98 7.36 7.72
C GLY A 157 1.92 7.14 8.91
#